data_a52196de1276d2b614611b9df950ed3c
#
_entry.id   a52196de1276d2b614611b9df950ed3c
#
_cell.length_a   1.000
_cell.length_b   1.000
_cell.length_c   1.000
_cell.angle_alpha   90.00
_cell.angle_beta   90.00
_cell.angle_gamma   90.00
#
_symmetry.space_group_name_H-M   'P 1'
#
loop_
_entity.id
_entity.type
_entity.pdbx_description
1 polymer ?
#
loop_
_entity_poly.entity_id
_entity_poly.type
_entity_poly.pdbx_seq_one_letter_code
_entity_poly.pdbx_strand_id
1 'polypeptide(L)' 'MNKVEKFEDVLKYIKDQTLKADACYLIDGLPDYFFEVPASSTGKYHPSYALGEGGLLRHTKAAVRIAYELLSDPLIGDKY' A
#
# COMPACT_ATOMS: atom_id res chain seq x y z
N MET A 1 -2.26 -17.60 -4.22
CA MET A 1 -2.66 -16.28 -3.68
C MET A 1 -2.73 -15.25 -4.80
N ASN A 2 -3.80 -14.50 -4.87
CA ASN A 2 -3.90 -13.40 -5.82
C ASN A 2 -3.38 -12.12 -5.14
N LYS A 3 -2.17 -11.74 -5.47
CA LYS A 3 -1.49 -10.59 -4.87
C LYS A 3 -2.18 -9.27 -5.18
N VAL A 4 -2.68 -9.12 -6.41
CA VAL A 4 -3.37 -7.89 -6.83
C VAL A 4 -4.65 -7.68 -6.03
N GLU A 5 -5.40 -8.75 -5.75
CA GLU A 5 -6.61 -8.65 -4.93
C GLU A 5 -6.34 -8.08 -3.54
N LYS A 6 -5.16 -8.35 -2.99
CA LYS A 6 -4.78 -7.84 -1.67
C LYS A 6 -4.66 -6.32 -1.65
N PHE A 7 -4.52 -5.69 -2.81
CA PHE A 7 -4.37 -4.26 -2.95
C PHE A 7 -5.57 -3.57 -3.60
N GLU A 8 -6.66 -4.29 -3.89
CA GLU A 8 -7.80 -3.72 -4.63
C GLU A 8 -8.37 -2.47 -3.97
N ASP A 9 -8.45 -2.45 -2.64
CA ASP A 9 -9.01 -1.32 -1.91
C ASP A 9 -8.19 -0.03 -2.04
N VAL A 10 -6.91 -0.12 -2.37
CA VAL A 10 -6.07 1.06 -2.63
C VAL A 10 -5.83 1.28 -4.12
N LEU A 11 -5.87 0.24 -4.95
CA LEU A 11 -5.74 0.40 -6.40
C LEU A 11 -6.86 1.24 -6.99
N LYS A 12 -8.02 1.28 -6.37
CA LYS A 12 -9.15 2.11 -6.82
C LYS A 12 -8.82 3.60 -6.84
N TYR A 13 -7.80 4.04 -6.11
CA TYR A 13 -7.37 5.44 -6.12
C TYR A 13 -6.61 5.80 -7.40
N ILE A 14 -6.11 4.82 -8.13
CA ILE A 14 -5.37 5.05 -9.38
C ILE A 14 -6.38 5.08 -10.52
N LYS A 15 -6.58 6.27 -11.11
CA LYS A 15 -7.55 6.46 -12.19
C LYS A 15 -6.93 6.30 -13.56
N ASP A 16 -5.63 6.52 -13.70
CA ASP A 16 -4.91 6.31 -14.95
C ASP A 16 -4.73 4.81 -15.18
N GLN A 17 -5.26 4.29 -16.28
CA GLN A 17 -5.24 2.86 -16.56
C GLN A 17 -3.84 2.31 -16.79
N THR A 18 -2.95 3.11 -17.38
CA THR A 18 -1.56 2.70 -17.60
C THR A 18 -0.83 2.57 -16.28
N LEU A 19 -0.96 3.56 -15.40
CA LEU A 19 -0.36 3.51 -14.07
C LEU A 19 -0.91 2.35 -13.25
N LYS A 20 -2.22 2.10 -13.36
CA LYS A 20 -2.85 1.00 -12.64
C LYS A 20 -2.31 -0.35 -13.12
N ALA A 21 -2.14 -0.52 -14.43
CA ALA A 21 -1.57 -1.75 -15.00
C ALA A 21 -0.13 -1.95 -14.53
N ASP A 22 0.67 -0.87 -14.50
CA ASP A 22 2.04 -0.92 -14.01
C ASP A 22 2.09 -1.29 -12.53
N ALA A 23 1.20 -0.72 -11.73
CA ALA A 23 1.10 -1.05 -10.31
C ALA A 23 0.76 -2.53 -10.10
N CYS A 24 -0.19 -3.05 -10.87
CA CYS A 24 -0.56 -4.47 -10.79
C CYS A 24 0.62 -5.36 -11.16
N TYR A 25 1.38 -4.99 -12.17
CA TYR A 25 2.56 -5.75 -12.59
C TYR A 25 3.60 -5.79 -11.47
N LEU A 26 3.85 -4.65 -10.82
CA LEU A 26 4.81 -4.59 -9.72
C LEU A 26 4.34 -5.42 -8.53
N ILE A 27 3.04 -5.36 -8.21
CA ILE A 27 2.46 -6.14 -7.10
C ILE A 27 2.61 -7.63 -7.35
N ASP A 28 2.35 -8.09 -8.57
CA ASP A 28 2.51 -9.50 -8.93
C ASP A 28 3.95 -9.98 -8.75
N GLY A 29 4.92 -9.08 -8.89
CA GLY A 29 6.33 -9.40 -8.71
C GLY A 29 6.79 -9.41 -7.25
N LEU A 30 5.94 -9.00 -6.31
CA LEU A 30 6.31 -9.02 -4.90
C LEU A 30 6.45 -10.46 -4.40
N PRO A 31 7.43 -10.75 -3.54
CA PRO A 31 7.55 -12.09 -2.98
C PRO A 31 6.40 -12.40 -2.02
N ASP A 32 6.09 -13.67 -1.87
CA ASP A 32 4.98 -14.11 -1.01
C ASP A 32 5.14 -13.63 0.43
N TYR A 33 6.37 -13.60 0.93
CA TYR A 33 6.60 -13.21 2.32
C TYR A 33 6.18 -11.75 2.61
N PHE A 34 6.13 -10.90 1.57
CA PHE A 34 5.65 -9.52 1.75
C PHE A 34 4.27 -9.48 2.40
N PHE A 35 3.42 -10.44 2.05
CA PHE A 35 2.04 -10.49 2.52
C PHE A 35 1.89 -11.14 3.90
N GLU A 36 2.96 -11.69 4.43
CA GLU A 36 2.93 -12.48 5.67
C GLU A 36 3.66 -11.80 6.83
N VAL A 37 4.71 -11.03 6.53
CA VAL A 37 5.59 -10.49 7.57
C VAL A 37 4.99 -9.24 8.24
N PRO A 38 5.39 -8.95 9.49
CA PRO A 38 5.06 -7.68 10.13
C PRO A 38 5.86 -6.54 9.50
N ALA A 39 5.42 -5.29 9.73
CA ALA A 39 6.12 -4.11 9.20
C ALA A 39 7.53 -3.97 9.79
N SER A 40 7.71 -4.44 11.02
CA SER A 40 9.01 -4.43 11.70
C SER A 40 9.14 -5.71 12.51
N SER A 41 10.34 -6.26 12.55
CA SER A 41 10.61 -7.47 13.34
C SER A 41 10.38 -7.25 14.84
N THR A 42 10.56 -6.01 15.34
CA THR A 42 10.34 -5.69 16.74
C THR A 42 8.94 -5.13 17.00
N GLY A 43 8.31 -4.56 15.98
CA GLY A 43 7.02 -3.87 16.12
C GLY A 43 7.06 -2.61 16.94
N LYS A 44 8.23 -2.17 17.37
CA LYS A 44 8.40 -1.14 18.40
C LYS A 44 7.91 0.24 17.94
N TYR A 45 8.08 0.58 16.68
CA TYR A 45 7.81 1.91 16.15
C TYR A 45 6.62 1.96 15.20
N HIS A 46 5.80 0.93 15.17
CA HIS A 46 4.66 0.84 14.27
C HIS A 46 3.35 0.71 15.05
N PRO A 47 2.24 1.23 14.51
CA PRO A 47 0.94 1.06 15.14
C PRO A 47 0.51 -0.41 15.13
N SER A 48 -0.44 -0.74 15.99
CA SER A 48 -0.86 -2.13 16.20
C SER A 48 -1.31 -2.84 14.91
N TYR A 49 -1.92 -2.11 13.96
CA TYR A 49 -2.38 -2.72 12.70
C TYR A 49 -1.21 -3.19 11.81
N ALA A 50 -0.01 -2.66 12.05
CA ALA A 50 1.18 -3.04 11.28
C ALA A 50 1.98 -4.16 11.95
N LEU A 51 1.54 -4.64 13.11
CA LEU A 51 2.19 -5.73 13.83
C LEU A 51 1.60 -7.07 13.40
N GLY A 52 2.38 -8.14 13.62
CA GLY A 52 1.92 -9.50 13.35
C GLY A 52 1.85 -9.84 11.87
N GLU A 53 1.22 -10.97 11.59
CA GLU A 53 1.07 -11.48 10.22
C GLU A 53 0.32 -10.48 9.34
N GLY A 54 0.87 -10.23 8.16
CA GLY A 54 0.29 -9.26 7.23
C GLY A 54 0.50 -7.81 7.61
N GLY A 55 1.30 -7.52 8.65
CA GLY A 55 1.52 -6.15 9.12
C GLY A 55 2.16 -5.26 8.08
N LEU A 56 3.13 -5.79 7.32
CA LEU A 56 3.78 -5.01 6.26
C LEU A 56 2.79 -4.62 5.16
N LEU A 57 1.93 -5.54 4.76
CA LEU A 57 0.89 -5.27 3.78
C LEU A 57 -0.05 -4.15 4.28
N ARG A 58 -0.56 -4.28 5.50
CA ARG A 58 -1.47 -3.28 6.09
C ARG A 58 -0.80 -1.92 6.22
N HIS A 59 0.46 -1.90 6.64
CA HIS A 59 1.22 -0.66 6.75
C HIS A 59 1.39 0.03 5.38
N THR A 60 1.75 -0.75 4.37
CA THR A 60 1.93 -0.23 3.00
C THR A 60 0.63 0.35 2.47
N LYS A 61 -0.50 -0.35 2.67
CA LYS A 61 -1.81 0.14 2.22
C LYS A 61 -2.22 1.41 2.94
N ALA A 62 -1.95 1.50 4.24
CA ALA A 62 -2.24 2.73 5.01
C ALA A 62 -1.39 3.89 4.50
N ALA A 63 -0.12 3.66 4.19
CA ALA A 63 0.76 4.70 3.65
C ALA A 63 0.25 5.21 2.29
N VAL A 64 -0.21 4.31 1.42
CA VAL A 64 -0.79 4.69 0.12
C VAL A 64 -2.03 5.55 0.30
N ARG A 65 -2.91 5.17 1.23
CA ARG A 65 -4.12 5.93 1.51
C ARG A 65 -3.80 7.33 2.02
N ILE A 66 -2.86 7.43 2.95
CA ILE A 66 -2.45 8.72 3.52
C ILE A 66 -1.85 9.61 2.42
N ALA A 67 -0.98 9.06 1.59
CA ALA A 67 -0.38 9.80 0.48
C ALA A 67 -1.45 10.31 -0.48
N TYR A 68 -2.43 9.47 -0.82
CA TYR A 68 -3.54 9.88 -1.68
C TYR A 68 -4.32 11.05 -1.07
N GLU A 69 -4.65 10.95 0.22
CA GLU A 69 -5.40 12.00 0.90
C GLU A 69 -4.65 13.33 0.92
N LEU A 70 -3.32 13.28 1.17
CA LEU A 70 -2.49 14.49 1.17
C LEU A 70 -2.42 15.13 -0.22
N LEU A 71 -2.21 14.32 -1.25
CA LEU A 71 -2.11 14.83 -2.63
C LEU A 71 -3.45 15.32 -3.17
N SER A 72 -4.56 14.89 -2.57
CA SER A 72 -5.89 15.36 -2.92
C SER A 72 -6.22 16.71 -2.27
N ASP A 73 -5.42 17.18 -1.32
CA ASP A 73 -5.59 18.50 -0.71
C ASP A 73 -5.21 19.57 -1.73
N PRO A 74 -6.09 20.55 -2.03
CA PRO A 74 -5.79 21.55 -3.05
C PRO A 74 -4.52 22.36 -2.79
N LEU A 75 -4.18 22.61 -1.52
CA LEU A 75 -2.99 23.37 -1.16
C LEU A 75 -1.71 22.57 -1.32
N ILE A 76 -1.77 21.26 -1.12
CA ILE A 76 -0.62 20.36 -1.20
C ILE A 76 -0.51 19.77 -2.60
N GLY A 77 -1.63 19.31 -3.17
CA GLY A 77 -1.67 18.65 -4.46
C GLY A 77 -1.19 19.53 -5.60
N ASP A 78 -1.47 20.83 -5.54
CA ASP A 78 -1.06 21.78 -6.57
C ASP A 78 0.45 21.93 -6.67
N LYS A 79 1.20 21.51 -5.65
CA LYS A 79 2.67 21.59 -5.62
C LYS A 79 3.33 20.32 -6.15
N TYR A 80 2.60 19.28 -6.29
CA TYR A 80 3.07 17.97 -6.71
C TYR A 80 2.20 17.42 -7.82
#